data_ec7fc1c150dd5fc660a235e4c30a326b
#
_entry.id   ec7fc1c150dd5fc660a235e4c30a326b
#
_cell.length_a   1.000
_cell.length_b   1.000
_cell.length_c   1.000
_cell.angle_alpha   90.00
_cell.angle_beta   90.00
_cell.angle_gamma   90.00
#
_symmetry.space_group_name_H-M   'P 1'
#
loop_
_entity.id
_entity.type
_entity.pdbx_description
1 polymer ?
#
loop_
_entity_poly.entity_id
_entity_poly.type
_entity_poly.pdbx_seq_one_letter_code
_entity_poly.pdbx_strand_id
1 'polypeptide(L)'
;VVGDATIKGSETGTSFKQALYFKEIGFNLHDTMIYRKVNPIPLTHNRYEQGFEYMFVFSKGKLKTFNAIKVACKTKGSDTKRRTFYQKADGVLSKGNKNDVVNDTKQKDNVWDIPTYSGKYGHPAIFPEKLAEDHILSWSNEGDTVLDPMAGSGTTLKMAKKNNRNYIGIEISQEY
;
A
#
# COMPACT_ATOMS: atom_id res chain seq x y z
N VAL A 1 4.46 5.14 2.36
CA VAL A 1 3.93 4.59 3.62
C VAL A 1 4.33 5.53 4.75
N VAL A 2 3.40 5.88 5.61
CA VAL A 2 3.66 6.86 6.68
C VAL A 2 2.88 6.50 7.95
N GLY A 3 3.59 6.50 9.08
CA GLY A 3 3.02 6.40 10.41
C GLY A 3 3.10 7.74 11.15
N ASP A 4 2.22 7.92 12.13
CA ASP A 4 2.25 9.07 13.02
C ASP A 4 2.97 8.76 14.32
N ALA A 5 3.80 9.68 14.78
CA ALA A 5 4.39 9.60 16.12
C ALA A 5 3.45 10.21 17.17
N THR A 6 3.58 9.75 18.40
CA THR A 6 2.90 10.36 19.55
C THR A 6 3.89 11.18 20.35
N ILE A 7 3.64 12.48 20.49
CA ILE A 7 4.48 13.41 21.24
C ILE A 7 3.62 14.09 22.31
N LYS A 8 4.02 14.03 23.58
CA LYS A 8 3.30 14.62 24.73
C LYS A 8 1.80 14.25 24.75
N GLY A 9 1.50 12.98 24.47
CA GLY A 9 0.14 12.46 24.50
C GLY A 9 -0.74 12.80 23.27
N SER A 10 -0.20 13.46 22.24
CA SER A 10 -0.90 13.79 21.00
C SER A 10 -0.20 13.15 19.79
N GLU A 11 -0.96 12.63 18.86
CA GLU A 11 -0.43 12.22 17.55
C GLU A 11 -0.02 13.45 16.74
N THR A 12 1.05 13.33 15.98
CA THR A 12 1.59 14.44 15.18
C THR A 12 0.72 14.83 14.00
N GLY A 13 -0.11 13.91 13.50
CA GLY A 13 -0.90 14.09 12.28
C GLY A 13 -0.01 14.30 11.03
N THR A 14 1.21 13.78 11.06
CA THR A 14 2.18 13.91 9.96
C THR A 14 1.66 13.27 8.68
N SER A 15 1.00 12.12 8.78
CA SER A 15 0.37 11.43 7.65
C SER A 15 -0.62 12.33 6.90
N PHE A 16 -1.53 12.98 7.63
CA PHE A 16 -2.53 13.88 7.05
C PHE A 16 -1.90 15.14 6.46
N LYS A 17 -0.93 15.75 7.17
CA LYS A 17 -0.21 16.92 6.67
C LYS A 17 0.51 16.62 5.36
N GLN A 18 1.21 15.48 5.27
CA GLN A 18 1.87 15.07 4.04
C GLN A 18 0.86 14.85 2.92
N ALA A 19 -0.24 14.15 3.17
CA ALA A 19 -1.25 13.91 2.16
C ALA A 19 -1.85 15.19 1.59
N LEU A 20 -2.17 16.17 2.46
CA LEU A 20 -2.70 17.47 2.05
C LEU A 20 -1.66 18.31 1.31
N TYR A 21 -0.42 18.34 1.79
CA TYR A 21 0.66 19.08 1.17
C TYR A 21 0.97 18.58 -0.26
N PHE A 22 1.01 17.26 -0.48
CA PHE A 22 1.22 16.72 -1.82
C PHE A 22 0.09 17.13 -2.79
N LYS A 23 -1.15 17.22 -2.31
CA LYS A 23 -2.26 17.75 -3.13
C LYS A 23 -2.08 19.25 -3.42
N GLU A 24 -1.67 20.03 -2.44
CA GLU A 24 -1.44 21.47 -2.58
C GLU A 24 -0.38 21.78 -3.62
N ILE A 25 0.70 21.02 -3.66
CA ILE A 25 1.77 21.20 -4.66
C ILE A 25 1.47 20.55 -6.02
N GLY A 26 0.21 20.10 -6.24
CA GLY A 26 -0.31 19.70 -7.55
C GLY A 26 -0.28 18.21 -7.86
N PHE A 27 -0.09 17.33 -6.88
CA PHE A 27 -0.29 15.89 -7.08
C PHE A 27 -1.76 15.49 -6.89
N ASN A 28 -2.22 14.54 -7.69
CA ASN A 28 -3.50 13.89 -7.48
C ASN A 28 -3.34 12.77 -6.45
N LEU A 29 -4.11 12.83 -5.37
CA LEU A 29 -4.25 11.68 -4.46
C LEU A 29 -5.14 10.64 -5.16
N HIS A 30 -4.50 9.58 -5.68
CA HIS A 30 -5.17 8.53 -6.42
C HIS A 30 -5.86 7.52 -5.51
N ASP A 31 -5.17 7.06 -4.47
CA ASP A 31 -5.71 6.09 -3.53
C ASP A 31 -5.16 6.32 -2.11
N THR A 32 -6.03 6.09 -1.13
CA THR A 32 -5.66 6.04 0.29
C THR A 32 -5.78 4.60 0.74
N MET A 33 -4.63 3.99 0.99
CA MET A 33 -4.53 2.59 1.34
C MET A 33 -4.05 2.42 2.78
N ILE A 34 -4.25 1.23 3.34
CA ILE A 34 -3.84 0.87 4.69
C ILE A 34 -2.89 -0.34 4.64
N TYR A 35 -1.71 -0.18 5.19
CA TYR A 35 -0.86 -1.29 5.61
C TYR A 35 -1.28 -1.73 7.01
N ARG A 36 -1.98 -2.86 7.13
CA ARG A 36 -2.36 -3.45 8.41
C ARG A 36 -1.28 -4.42 8.88
N LYS A 37 -0.72 -4.12 10.04
CA LYS A 37 0.26 -4.97 10.73
C LYS A 37 -0.49 -6.14 11.37
N VAL A 38 -0.27 -7.36 10.93
CA VAL A 38 -0.96 -8.53 11.51
C VAL A 38 -0.41 -8.95 12.87
N ASN A 39 0.76 -8.41 13.24
CA ASN A 39 1.44 -8.63 14.53
C ASN A 39 2.00 -7.30 15.05
N PRO A 40 1.14 -6.34 15.45
CA PRO A 40 1.61 -5.05 16.00
C PRO A 40 2.39 -5.29 17.31
N ILE A 41 3.30 -4.37 17.62
CA ILE A 41 4.04 -4.41 18.88
C ILE A 41 3.10 -3.99 20.01
N PRO A 42 2.97 -4.79 21.09
CA PRO A 42 2.16 -4.44 22.23
C PRO A 42 2.59 -3.13 22.88
N LEU A 43 1.63 -2.30 23.26
CA LEU A 43 1.85 -1.03 23.94
C LEU A 43 1.45 -1.13 25.42
N THR A 44 2.16 -0.41 26.30
CA THR A 44 1.93 -0.40 27.75
C THR A 44 1.24 0.87 28.24
N HIS A 45 0.62 1.62 27.34
CA HIS A 45 -0.05 2.90 27.66
C HIS A 45 -1.54 2.90 27.28
N ASN A 46 -2.24 3.98 27.56
CA ASN A 46 -3.69 4.15 27.42
C ASN A 46 -4.18 4.37 25.97
N ARG A 47 -3.57 3.71 24.98
CA ARG A 47 -3.96 3.76 23.57
C ARG A 47 -4.11 2.34 23.03
N TYR A 48 -4.89 2.20 21.96
CA TYR A 48 -4.89 0.97 21.20
C TYR A 48 -3.56 0.76 20.50
N GLU A 49 -3.18 -0.50 20.30
CA GLU A 49 -1.98 -0.86 19.54
C GLU A 49 -2.04 -0.29 18.12
N GLN A 50 -0.91 0.28 17.67
CA GLN A 50 -0.84 0.89 16.34
C GLN A 50 -0.77 -0.20 15.26
N GLY A 51 -1.93 -0.73 14.91
CA GLY A 51 -2.10 -1.85 14.00
C GLY A 51 -1.98 -1.50 12.51
N PHE A 52 -1.78 -0.23 12.13
CA PHE A 52 -1.70 0.14 10.72
C PHE A 52 -0.83 1.36 10.46
N GLU A 53 -0.49 1.54 9.19
CA GLU A 53 0.11 2.76 8.63
C GLU A 53 -0.62 3.14 7.35
N TYR A 54 -0.68 4.45 7.06
CA TYR A 54 -1.25 4.94 5.80
C TYR A 54 -0.29 4.72 4.64
N MET A 55 -0.88 4.38 3.49
CA MET A 55 -0.18 4.30 2.20
C MET A 55 -0.91 5.21 1.22
N PHE A 56 -0.33 6.37 0.93
CA PHE A 56 -0.91 7.31 -0.02
C PHE A 56 -0.31 7.07 -1.40
N VAL A 57 -1.16 6.86 -2.39
CA VAL A 57 -0.75 6.75 -3.79
C VAL A 57 -1.04 8.06 -4.48
N PHE A 58 0.00 8.69 -4.99
CA PHE A 58 -0.09 9.95 -5.71
C PHE A 58 0.30 9.79 -7.18
N SER A 59 -0.28 10.61 -8.03
CA SER A 59 0.12 10.71 -9.43
C SER A 59 0.32 12.17 -9.83
N LYS A 60 1.34 12.42 -10.67
CA LYS A 60 1.50 13.70 -11.36
C LYS A 60 0.73 13.62 -12.68
N GLY A 61 -0.46 14.22 -12.70
CA GLY A 61 -1.37 14.08 -13.82
C GLY A 61 -2.16 12.76 -13.77
N LYS A 62 -2.53 12.23 -14.94
CA LYS A 62 -3.27 10.97 -15.04
C LYS A 62 -2.40 9.78 -14.62
N LEU A 63 -2.97 8.88 -13.83
CA LEU A 63 -2.31 7.61 -13.50
C LEU A 63 -1.98 6.84 -14.79
N LYS A 64 -0.71 6.41 -14.92
CA LYS A 64 -0.22 5.71 -16.12
C LYS A 64 -0.31 4.20 -16.02
N THR A 65 -0.04 3.66 -14.83
CA THR A 65 0.06 2.21 -14.61
C THR A 65 -0.72 1.80 -13.38
N PHE A 66 -1.56 0.79 -13.53
CA PHE A 66 -2.22 0.10 -12.42
C PHE A 66 -2.36 -1.38 -12.74
N ASN A 67 -1.55 -2.20 -12.10
CA ASN A 67 -1.56 -3.66 -12.21
C ASN A 67 -2.18 -4.23 -10.93
N ALA A 68 -3.50 -4.38 -10.91
CA ALA A 68 -4.21 -4.83 -9.71
C ALA A 68 -3.77 -6.23 -9.28
N ILE A 69 -3.34 -6.38 -8.03
CA ILE A 69 -3.07 -7.68 -7.43
C ILE A 69 -4.39 -8.45 -7.33
N LYS A 70 -4.41 -9.69 -7.83
CA LYS A 70 -5.56 -10.57 -7.77
C LYS A 70 -5.47 -11.50 -6.58
N VAL A 71 -6.59 -11.69 -5.89
CA VAL A 71 -6.74 -12.64 -4.79
C VAL A 71 -7.90 -13.60 -5.08
N ALA A 72 -7.84 -14.81 -4.53
CA ALA A 72 -8.90 -15.80 -4.70
C ALA A 72 -10.22 -15.30 -4.10
N CYS A 73 -11.32 -15.55 -4.79
CA CYS A 73 -12.65 -15.34 -4.25
C CYS A 73 -13.02 -16.49 -3.30
N LYS A 74 -13.47 -16.16 -2.09
CA LYS A 74 -13.91 -17.15 -1.10
C LYS A 74 -15.14 -17.96 -1.57
N THR A 75 -15.94 -17.40 -2.44
CA THR A 75 -17.22 -17.97 -2.93
C THR A 75 -17.15 -18.28 -4.43
N LYS A 76 -15.96 -18.65 -4.93
CA LYS A 76 -15.79 -19.00 -6.35
C LYS A 76 -16.78 -20.08 -6.80
N GLY A 77 -17.31 -19.94 -8.00
CA GLY A 77 -18.23 -20.92 -8.57
C GLY A 77 -19.62 -20.97 -7.93
N SER A 78 -19.91 -20.16 -6.92
CA SER A 78 -21.26 -20.05 -6.39
C SER A 78 -22.16 -19.22 -7.30
N ASP A 79 -23.39 -19.68 -7.48
CA ASP A 79 -24.44 -18.96 -8.20
C ASP A 79 -24.78 -17.69 -7.41
N THR A 80 -24.55 -16.53 -7.98
CA THR A 80 -24.98 -15.27 -7.35
C THR A 80 -26.48 -15.06 -7.58
N LYS A 81 -27.32 -15.80 -6.86
CA LYS A 81 -28.76 -15.49 -6.77
C LYS A 81 -29.03 -14.13 -6.13
N ARG A 82 -28.00 -13.47 -5.57
CA ARG A 82 -28.06 -12.14 -4.99
C ARG A 82 -27.74 -11.12 -6.07
N ARG A 83 -28.54 -10.04 -6.11
CA ARG A 83 -28.25 -8.87 -6.96
C ARG A 83 -26.89 -8.31 -6.60
N THR A 84 -25.92 -8.48 -7.47
CA THR A 84 -24.60 -7.85 -7.33
C THR A 84 -24.74 -6.36 -7.69
N PHE A 85 -24.25 -5.50 -6.82
CA PHE A 85 -24.10 -4.09 -7.11
C PHE A 85 -22.62 -3.80 -7.33
N TYR A 86 -22.30 -2.95 -8.28
CA TYR A 86 -20.97 -2.40 -8.47
C TYR A 86 -21.05 -0.89 -8.55
N GLN A 87 -20.00 -0.22 -8.06
CA GLN A 87 -19.87 1.22 -8.12
C GLN A 87 -19.16 1.61 -9.42
N LYS A 88 -19.74 2.51 -10.18
CA LYS A 88 -19.11 3.12 -11.35
C LYS A 88 -18.10 4.18 -10.93
N ALA A 89 -17.28 4.63 -11.89
CA ALA A 89 -16.26 5.67 -11.66
C ALA A 89 -16.86 7.01 -11.18
N ASP A 90 -18.13 7.28 -11.47
CA ASP A 90 -18.90 8.44 -11.03
C ASP A 90 -19.50 8.27 -9.60
N GLY A 91 -19.23 7.15 -8.95
CA GLY A 91 -19.76 6.83 -7.63
C GLY A 91 -21.16 6.20 -7.62
N VAL A 92 -21.84 6.13 -8.76
CA VAL A 92 -23.20 5.60 -8.87
C VAL A 92 -23.21 4.08 -8.76
N LEU A 93 -24.12 3.52 -7.94
CA LEU A 93 -24.33 2.09 -7.84
C LEU A 93 -25.13 1.57 -9.03
N SER A 94 -24.60 0.60 -9.72
CA SER A 94 -25.27 -0.12 -10.81
C SER A 94 -25.54 -1.57 -10.43
N LYS A 95 -26.64 -2.12 -10.93
CA LYS A 95 -26.98 -3.53 -10.75
C LYS A 95 -26.19 -4.37 -11.75
N GLY A 96 -25.53 -5.43 -11.27
CA GLY A 96 -24.97 -6.48 -12.11
C GLY A 96 -26.06 -7.42 -12.67
N ASN A 97 -25.68 -8.23 -13.63
CA ASN A 97 -26.57 -9.21 -14.25
C ASN A 97 -26.89 -10.35 -13.26
N LYS A 98 -28.11 -10.88 -13.32
CA LYS A 98 -28.61 -11.94 -12.44
C LYS A 98 -27.89 -13.29 -12.60
N ASN A 99 -27.13 -13.48 -13.68
CA ASN A 99 -26.55 -14.77 -14.08
C ASN A 99 -25.02 -14.78 -14.01
N ASP A 100 -24.41 -13.81 -13.32
CA ASP A 100 -22.95 -13.79 -13.20
C ASP A 100 -22.47 -14.84 -12.18
N VAL A 101 -21.67 -15.77 -12.66
CA VAL A 101 -20.92 -16.69 -11.79
C VAL A 101 -19.79 -15.90 -11.11
N VAL A 102 -19.57 -16.14 -9.82
CA VAL A 102 -18.49 -15.50 -9.10
C VAL A 102 -17.15 -15.92 -9.71
N ASN A 103 -16.38 -14.95 -10.16
CA ASN A 103 -15.05 -15.18 -10.71
C ASN A 103 -14.13 -15.89 -9.70
N ASP A 104 -13.17 -16.66 -10.19
CA ASP A 104 -12.18 -17.33 -9.33
C ASP A 104 -11.33 -16.34 -8.54
N THR A 105 -11.11 -15.17 -9.10
CA THR A 105 -10.29 -14.11 -8.48
C THR A 105 -11.00 -12.76 -8.50
N LYS A 106 -10.68 -11.92 -7.52
CA LYS A 106 -11.06 -10.50 -7.45
C LYS A 106 -9.83 -9.63 -7.26
N GLN A 107 -9.96 -8.33 -7.48
CA GLN A 107 -8.92 -7.39 -7.07
C GLN A 107 -8.76 -7.41 -5.54
N LYS A 108 -7.51 -7.35 -5.07
CA LYS A 108 -7.20 -7.10 -3.66
C LYS A 108 -7.78 -5.73 -3.27
N ASP A 109 -8.30 -5.62 -2.06
CA ASP A 109 -8.74 -4.34 -1.52
C ASP A 109 -7.55 -3.44 -1.15
N ASN A 110 -7.83 -2.21 -0.74
CA ASN A 110 -6.81 -1.24 -0.35
C ASN A 110 -6.36 -1.36 1.12
N VAL A 111 -6.77 -2.42 1.82
CA VAL A 111 -6.25 -2.78 3.15
C VAL A 111 -5.37 -4.01 2.99
N TRP A 112 -4.06 -3.83 3.19
CA TRP A 112 -3.08 -4.90 2.96
C TRP A 112 -2.58 -5.47 4.28
N ASP A 113 -2.91 -6.74 4.51
CA ASP A 113 -2.44 -7.51 5.65
C ASP A 113 -1.05 -8.05 5.36
N ILE A 114 -0.05 -7.47 6.01
CA ILE A 114 1.34 -7.89 5.86
C ILE A 114 1.98 -7.97 7.25
N PRO A 115 2.63 -9.09 7.59
CA PRO A 115 3.38 -9.20 8.84
C PRO A 115 4.49 -8.14 8.92
N THR A 116 4.72 -7.62 10.12
CA THR A 116 5.90 -6.80 10.37
C THR A 116 7.16 -7.63 10.21
N TYR A 117 8.24 -7.01 9.74
CA TYR A 117 9.52 -7.70 9.64
C TYR A 117 10.11 -7.90 11.04
N SER A 118 10.53 -9.14 11.34
CA SER A 118 11.15 -9.51 12.62
C SER A 118 12.61 -9.96 12.45
N GLY A 119 13.30 -9.49 11.42
CA GLY A 119 14.67 -9.91 11.11
C GLY A 119 15.72 -9.38 12.09
N LYS A 120 16.74 -10.20 12.36
CA LYS A 120 17.88 -9.93 13.27
C LYS A 120 18.96 -9.00 12.67
N TYR A 121 18.65 -8.28 11.61
CA TYR A 121 19.63 -7.38 10.98
C TYR A 121 19.53 -6.01 11.63
N GLY A 122 20.60 -5.52 12.24
CA GLY A 122 20.75 -4.33 13.05
C GLY A 122 20.22 -2.97 12.55
N HIS A 123 19.32 -2.97 11.57
CA HIS A 123 18.68 -1.77 11.07
C HIS A 123 17.34 -1.52 11.79
N PRO A 124 17.15 -0.33 12.39
CA PRO A 124 15.99 -0.05 13.26
C PRO A 124 14.65 0.05 12.53
N ALA A 125 14.62 0.16 11.20
CA ALA A 125 13.41 0.47 10.42
C ALA A 125 13.29 -0.32 9.12
N ILE A 126 13.56 -1.63 9.14
CA ILE A 126 13.34 -2.48 7.96
C ILE A 126 11.85 -2.73 7.81
N PHE A 127 11.27 -2.35 6.67
CA PHE A 127 9.91 -2.72 6.33
C PHE A 127 9.85 -4.03 5.52
N PRO A 128 8.70 -4.74 5.52
CA PRO A 128 8.59 -6.03 4.85
C PRO A 128 8.83 -5.94 3.33
N GLU A 129 9.65 -6.86 2.80
CA GLU A 129 9.89 -6.97 1.35
C GLU A 129 8.59 -7.06 0.55
N LYS A 130 7.61 -7.80 1.08
CA LYS A 130 6.28 -7.95 0.47
C LYS A 130 5.56 -6.61 0.29
N LEU A 131 5.73 -5.67 1.20
CA LEU A 131 5.13 -4.34 1.09
C LEU A 131 5.72 -3.57 -0.10
N ALA A 132 7.06 -3.56 -0.22
CA ALA A 132 7.74 -2.93 -1.35
C ALA A 132 7.37 -3.62 -2.68
N GLU A 133 7.44 -4.95 -2.71
CA GLU A 133 7.14 -5.74 -3.91
C GLU A 133 5.72 -5.48 -4.42
N ASP A 134 4.72 -5.54 -3.55
CA ASP A 134 3.32 -5.32 -3.94
C ASP A 134 3.09 -3.90 -4.50
N HIS A 135 3.74 -2.87 -3.93
CA HIS A 135 3.69 -1.52 -4.47
C HIS A 135 4.37 -1.42 -5.83
N ILE A 136 5.58 -1.97 -5.99
CA ILE A 136 6.32 -1.94 -7.25
C ILE A 136 5.52 -2.61 -8.36
N LEU A 137 4.99 -3.81 -8.10
CA LEU A 137 4.18 -4.54 -9.07
C LEU A 137 2.90 -3.81 -9.44
N SER A 138 2.23 -3.19 -8.47
CA SER A 138 0.96 -2.49 -8.70
C SER A 138 1.12 -1.22 -9.53
N TRP A 139 2.21 -0.47 -9.36
CA TRP A 139 2.32 0.89 -9.86
C TRP A 139 3.42 1.09 -10.90
N SER A 140 4.09 0.02 -11.33
CA SER A 140 5.11 0.06 -12.39
C SER A 140 5.06 -1.16 -13.30
N ASN A 141 5.62 -1.02 -14.50
CA ASN A 141 5.86 -2.12 -15.44
C ASN A 141 7.34 -2.52 -15.44
N GLU A 142 7.66 -3.68 -16.03
CA GLU A 142 9.05 -4.07 -16.27
C GLU A 142 9.79 -3.00 -17.09
N GLY A 143 11.03 -2.70 -16.72
CA GLY A 143 11.83 -1.65 -17.32
C GLY A 143 11.57 -0.23 -16.78
N ASP A 144 10.50 0.01 -16.04
CA ASP A 144 10.28 1.29 -15.36
C ASP A 144 11.34 1.53 -14.28
N THR A 145 11.56 2.80 -13.91
CA THR A 145 12.51 3.17 -12.87
C THR A 145 11.80 3.44 -11.55
N VAL A 146 12.23 2.75 -10.50
CA VAL A 146 11.80 2.94 -9.12
C VAL A 146 12.82 3.81 -8.39
N LEU A 147 12.37 4.94 -7.83
CA LEU A 147 13.19 5.83 -7.00
C LEU A 147 12.81 5.66 -5.54
N ASP A 148 13.80 5.41 -4.68
CA ASP A 148 13.65 5.50 -3.22
C ASP A 148 14.58 6.60 -2.69
N PRO A 149 14.05 7.77 -2.30
CA PRO A 149 14.88 8.88 -1.83
C PRO A 149 15.35 8.72 -0.38
N MET A 150 14.94 7.65 0.31
CA MET A 150 15.32 7.31 1.69
C MET A 150 15.54 5.79 1.77
N ALA A 151 16.51 5.30 1.00
CA ALA A 151 16.65 3.88 0.67
C ALA A 151 16.97 2.99 1.89
N GLY A 152 17.61 3.54 2.92
CA GLY A 152 18.03 2.77 4.09
C GLY A 152 18.81 1.52 3.70
N SER A 153 18.39 0.36 4.17
CA SER A 153 18.99 -0.95 3.82
C SER A 153 18.72 -1.43 2.39
N GLY A 154 18.03 -0.63 1.56
CA GLY A 154 17.81 -0.93 0.14
C GLY A 154 16.69 -1.93 -0.16
N THR A 155 15.74 -2.16 0.73
CA THR A 155 14.64 -3.10 0.51
C THR A 155 13.86 -2.82 -0.78
N THR A 156 13.51 -1.55 -1.02
CA THR A 156 12.83 -1.13 -2.26
C THR A 156 13.66 -1.46 -3.51
N LEU A 157 14.97 -1.16 -3.46
CA LEU A 157 15.89 -1.38 -4.60
C LEU A 157 16.04 -2.87 -4.89
N LYS A 158 16.16 -3.68 -3.84
CA LYS A 158 16.22 -5.14 -3.94
C LYS A 158 14.97 -5.68 -4.63
N MET A 159 13.78 -5.21 -4.22
CA MET A 159 12.52 -5.68 -4.81
C MET A 159 12.32 -5.16 -6.23
N ALA A 160 12.75 -3.94 -6.55
CA ALA A 160 12.74 -3.42 -7.91
C ALA A 160 13.61 -4.27 -8.84
N LYS A 161 14.85 -4.55 -8.43
CA LYS A 161 15.78 -5.43 -9.18
C LYS A 161 15.20 -6.83 -9.39
N LYS A 162 14.67 -7.45 -8.34
CA LYS A 162 14.07 -8.79 -8.38
C LYS A 162 12.93 -8.89 -9.41
N ASN A 163 12.21 -7.79 -9.61
CA ASN A 163 11.04 -7.72 -10.49
C ASN A 163 11.33 -7.02 -11.82
N ASN A 164 12.57 -6.97 -12.28
CA ASN A 164 13.00 -6.39 -13.57
C ASN A 164 12.69 -4.89 -13.73
N ARG A 165 12.72 -4.11 -12.63
CA ARG A 165 12.67 -2.66 -12.70
C ARG A 165 14.06 -2.07 -12.55
N ASN A 166 14.32 -0.95 -13.23
CA ASN A 166 15.45 -0.10 -12.91
C ASN A 166 15.23 0.55 -11.53
N TYR A 167 16.29 0.91 -10.84
CA TYR A 167 16.18 1.47 -9.51
C TYR A 167 17.22 2.57 -9.26
N ILE A 168 16.83 3.56 -8.47
CA ILE A 168 17.69 4.61 -7.95
C ILE A 168 17.39 4.71 -6.46
N GLY A 169 18.42 4.63 -5.62
CA GLY A 169 18.33 4.81 -4.18
C GLY A 169 19.18 5.98 -3.73
N ILE A 170 18.67 6.75 -2.80
CA ILE A 170 19.40 7.82 -2.13
C ILE A 170 19.36 7.50 -0.63
N GLU A 171 20.53 7.51 0.00
CA GLU A 171 20.66 7.34 1.45
C GLU A 171 21.70 8.34 1.97
N ILE A 172 21.37 9.03 3.05
CA ILE A 172 22.24 10.04 3.64
C ILE A 172 23.23 9.43 4.67
N SER A 173 22.82 8.31 5.27
CA SER A 173 23.67 7.59 6.24
C SER A 173 24.63 6.64 5.52
N GLN A 174 25.90 6.70 5.87
CA GLN A 174 26.91 5.74 5.38
C GLN A 174 26.89 4.39 6.13
N GLU A 175 26.10 4.30 7.19
CA GLU A 175 25.98 3.07 8.00
C GLU A 175 24.94 2.08 7.46
N TYR A 176 24.18 2.48 6.44
CA TYR A 176 23.10 1.69 5.85
C TYR A 176 23.41 1.27 4.42
#